data_427bad73a9792ae131cb536ef226e543
#
_entry.id   427bad73a9792ae131cb536ef226e543
#
_cell.length_a   1.000
_cell.length_b   1.000
_cell.length_c   1.000
_cell.angle_alpha   90.00
_cell.angle_beta   90.00
_cell.angle_gamma   90.00
#
_symmetry.space_group_name_H-M   'P 1'
#
loop_
_entity.id
_entity.type
_entity.pdbx_description
1 polymer ?
#
loop_
_entity_poly.entity_id
_entity_poly.type
_entity_poly.pdbx_seq_one_letter_code
_entity_poly.pdbx_strand_id
1 'polypeptide(L)'
;PDVFAYCASIVKNAMDVTHRLGGENYVLWGGREGYETLLNTDLSRELEQMGRFLTMVVEYKHKIGFKGAILIEPKPQEPTKHQYDYDVATVYGFLKRFGLEDEVKVNVEQGHAILAGHSFEHELAMANALGIFGSIDMNRNDYQSGWDTDQFPNNVPGVALAYYHILKNGGLGSGGTN
;
A
#
# COMPACT_ATOMS: atom_id res chain seq x y z
N PRO A 1 17.27 16.02 7.02
CA PRO A 1 18.08 15.41 5.95
C PRO A 1 18.58 14.03 6.33
N ASP A 2 19.18 13.86 7.51
CA ASP A 2 19.85 12.61 7.90
C ASP A 2 18.86 11.45 8.10
N VAL A 3 17.71 11.70 8.74
CA VAL A 3 16.65 10.70 8.92
C VAL A 3 16.12 10.24 7.55
N PHE A 4 15.85 11.17 6.65
CA PHE A 4 15.40 10.84 5.29
C PHE A 4 16.43 9.98 4.54
N ALA A 5 17.71 10.35 4.60
CA ALA A 5 18.78 9.60 3.96
C ALA A 5 18.96 8.20 4.57
N TYR A 6 18.82 8.09 5.89
CA TYR A 6 18.89 6.79 6.59
C TYR A 6 17.74 5.87 6.17
N CYS A 7 16.49 6.36 6.18
CA CYS A 7 15.34 5.58 5.72
C CYS A 7 15.48 5.15 4.25
N ALA A 8 15.94 6.06 3.39
CA ALA A 8 16.21 5.72 1.99
C ALA A 8 17.28 4.63 1.84
N SER A 9 18.30 4.61 2.69
CA SER A 9 19.33 3.56 2.68
C SER A 9 18.78 2.19 3.09
N ILE A 10 17.85 2.14 4.04
CA ILE A 10 17.18 0.90 4.46
C ILE A 10 16.39 0.32 3.29
N VAL A 11 15.51 1.13 2.67
CA VAL A 11 14.70 0.69 1.54
C VAL A 11 15.58 0.28 0.35
N LYS A 12 16.63 1.05 0.06
CA LYS A 12 17.61 0.68 -0.96
C LYS A 12 18.18 -0.71 -0.73
N ASN A 13 18.67 -0.97 0.48
CA ASN A 13 19.27 -2.27 0.81
C ASN A 13 18.26 -3.41 0.72
N ALA A 14 17.02 -3.19 1.16
CA ALA A 14 15.95 -4.17 1.05
C ALA A 14 15.60 -4.46 -0.43
N MET A 15 15.54 -3.45 -1.28
CA MET A 15 15.32 -3.62 -2.72
C MET A 15 16.47 -4.40 -3.40
N ASP A 16 17.73 -4.14 -3.01
CA ASP A 16 18.88 -4.90 -3.51
C ASP A 16 18.76 -6.39 -3.15
N VAL A 17 18.33 -6.69 -1.93
CA VAL A 17 18.08 -8.06 -1.46
C VAL A 17 16.93 -8.70 -2.22
N THR A 18 15.81 -7.99 -2.34
CA THR A 18 14.62 -8.45 -3.09
C THR A 18 14.99 -8.80 -4.53
N HIS A 19 15.70 -7.90 -5.21
CA HIS A 19 16.15 -8.13 -6.59
C HIS A 19 17.11 -9.34 -6.69
N ARG A 20 18.07 -9.45 -5.79
CA ARG A 20 19.05 -10.55 -5.76
C ARG A 20 18.41 -11.91 -5.51
N LEU A 21 17.37 -11.96 -4.68
CA LEU A 21 16.64 -13.19 -4.35
C LEU A 21 15.54 -13.56 -5.35
N GLY A 22 15.33 -12.74 -6.38
CA GLY A 22 14.29 -12.96 -7.38
C GLY A 22 12.88 -12.65 -6.90
N GLY A 23 12.74 -11.74 -5.93
CA GLY A 23 11.42 -11.27 -5.48
C GLY A 23 10.66 -10.60 -6.63
N GLU A 24 9.35 -10.86 -6.68
CA GLU A 24 8.49 -10.35 -7.75
C GLU A 24 7.89 -8.98 -7.45
N ASN A 25 7.73 -8.64 -6.17
CA ASN A 25 7.20 -7.36 -5.72
C ASN A 25 7.96 -6.85 -4.51
N TYR A 26 7.83 -5.55 -4.23
CA TYR A 26 8.34 -4.92 -3.02
C TYR A 26 7.27 -4.05 -2.40
N VAL A 27 6.80 -4.44 -1.20
CA VAL A 27 5.73 -3.73 -0.48
C VAL A 27 6.31 -2.69 0.46
N LEU A 28 5.75 -1.50 0.43
CA LEU A 28 5.97 -0.41 1.37
C LEU A 28 4.71 -0.24 2.22
N TRP A 29 4.83 -0.54 3.50
CA TRP A 29 3.81 -0.24 4.48
C TRP A 29 4.21 0.98 5.30
N GLY A 30 3.37 2.03 5.25
CA GLY A 30 3.63 3.32 5.89
C GLY A 30 3.24 3.37 7.37
N GLY A 31 3.34 2.27 8.10
CA GLY A 31 2.92 2.17 9.49
C GLY A 31 3.46 3.28 10.37
N ARG A 32 2.57 4.05 11.01
CA ARG A 32 2.86 5.23 11.84
C ARG A 32 3.41 6.45 11.09
N GLU A 33 3.46 6.41 9.78
CA GLU A 33 3.73 7.58 8.95
C GLU A 33 2.46 8.40 8.79
N GLY A 34 2.32 9.42 9.59
CA GLY A 34 1.09 10.20 9.65
C GLY A 34 1.13 11.20 10.81
N TYR A 35 -0.03 11.65 11.23
CA TYR A 35 -0.14 12.67 12.27
C TYR A 35 -1.19 12.33 13.32
N GLU A 36 -0.96 12.78 14.55
CA GLU A 36 -1.91 12.75 15.66
C GLU A 36 -2.78 13.99 15.69
N THR A 37 -2.20 15.15 15.30
CA THR A 37 -2.88 16.44 15.30
C THR A 37 -2.35 17.34 14.21
N LEU A 38 -3.23 18.11 13.60
CA LEU A 38 -2.86 19.09 12.58
C LEU A 38 -2.24 20.37 13.16
N LEU A 39 -2.23 20.55 14.49
CA LEU A 39 -1.66 21.75 15.13
C LEU A 39 -0.14 21.88 14.94
N ASN A 40 0.55 20.77 14.77
CA ASN A 40 2.00 20.72 14.60
C ASN A 40 2.44 19.97 13.34
N THR A 41 1.53 19.81 12.38
CA THR A 41 1.77 19.06 11.16
C THR A 41 1.71 19.98 9.95
N ASP A 42 2.78 19.98 9.16
CA ASP A 42 2.82 20.60 7.84
C ASP A 42 2.53 19.53 6.78
N LEU A 43 1.24 19.32 6.48
CA LEU A 43 0.79 18.31 5.51
C LEU A 43 1.43 18.49 4.14
N SER A 44 1.59 19.74 3.68
CA SER A 44 2.17 19.99 2.36
C SER A 44 3.60 19.48 2.30
N ARG A 45 4.40 19.83 3.31
CA ARG A 45 5.79 19.39 3.42
C ARG A 45 5.92 17.88 3.54
N GLU A 46 5.06 17.25 4.33
CA GLU A 46 5.12 15.80 4.55
C GLU A 46 4.74 15.02 3.29
N LEU A 47 3.69 15.45 2.59
CA LEU A 47 3.32 14.88 1.30
C LEU A 47 4.42 15.07 0.24
N GLU A 48 5.07 16.24 0.19
CA GLU A 48 6.21 16.48 -0.71
C GLU A 48 7.40 15.56 -0.37
N GLN A 49 7.71 15.33 0.91
CA GLN A 49 8.77 14.39 1.31
C GLN A 49 8.43 12.95 0.92
N MET A 50 7.19 12.52 1.11
CA MET A 50 6.72 11.20 0.69
C MET A 50 6.79 11.04 -0.83
N GLY A 51 6.33 12.05 -1.60
CA GLY A 51 6.42 12.03 -3.06
C GLY A 51 7.86 11.95 -3.56
N ARG A 52 8.75 12.77 -2.99
CA ARG A 52 10.18 12.71 -3.28
C ARG A 52 10.78 11.34 -2.95
N PHE A 53 10.40 10.76 -1.82
CA PHE A 53 10.90 9.44 -1.41
C PHE A 53 10.48 8.35 -2.41
N LEU A 54 9.19 8.29 -2.76
CA LEU A 54 8.69 7.30 -3.72
C LEU A 54 9.28 7.48 -5.13
N THR A 55 9.48 8.73 -5.56
CA THR A 55 10.20 8.99 -6.81
C THR A 55 11.61 8.39 -6.79
N MET A 56 12.35 8.59 -5.69
CA MET A 56 13.68 7.98 -5.53
C MET A 56 13.63 6.44 -5.53
N VAL A 57 12.60 5.83 -4.94
CA VAL A 57 12.42 4.37 -4.94
C VAL A 57 12.21 3.86 -6.37
N VAL A 58 11.35 4.53 -7.15
CA VAL A 58 11.09 4.19 -8.55
C VAL A 58 12.34 4.38 -9.42
N GLU A 59 13.04 5.49 -9.28
CA GLU A 59 14.31 5.71 -9.99
C GLU A 59 15.34 4.62 -9.63
N TYR A 60 15.40 4.23 -8.37
CA TYR A 60 16.30 3.17 -7.93
C TYR A 60 15.90 1.81 -8.48
N LYS A 61 14.61 1.47 -8.50
CA LYS A 61 14.07 0.29 -9.18
C LYS A 61 14.60 0.16 -10.61
N HIS A 62 14.48 1.23 -11.39
CA HIS A 62 14.97 1.25 -12.76
C HIS A 62 16.50 1.13 -12.85
N LYS A 63 17.22 1.82 -11.96
CA LYS A 63 18.68 1.79 -11.90
C LYS A 63 19.26 0.39 -11.69
N ILE A 64 18.65 -0.41 -10.81
CA ILE A 64 19.11 -1.79 -10.52
C ILE A 64 18.50 -2.83 -11.46
N GLY A 65 17.59 -2.43 -12.35
CA GLY A 65 16.90 -3.33 -13.28
C GLY A 65 15.85 -4.23 -12.63
N PHE A 66 15.35 -3.88 -11.44
CA PHE A 66 14.26 -4.62 -10.79
C PHE A 66 12.97 -4.47 -11.60
N LYS A 67 12.40 -5.59 -12.04
CA LYS A 67 11.20 -5.64 -12.89
C LYS A 67 9.90 -5.77 -12.11
N GLY A 68 9.99 -6.06 -10.82
CA GLY A 68 8.84 -6.22 -9.94
C GLY A 68 8.09 -4.92 -9.70
N ALA A 69 6.88 -5.01 -9.18
CA ALA A 69 6.11 -3.85 -8.80
C ALA A 69 6.57 -3.29 -7.45
N ILE A 70 6.52 -1.96 -7.31
CA ILE A 70 6.53 -1.30 -6.02
C ILE A 70 5.07 -1.19 -5.58
N LEU A 71 4.77 -1.64 -4.38
CA LEU A 71 3.42 -1.66 -3.83
C LEU A 71 3.35 -0.76 -2.60
N ILE A 72 2.28 0.02 -2.48
CA ILE A 72 1.89 0.69 -1.24
C ILE A 72 0.77 -0.13 -0.61
N GLU A 73 0.84 -0.35 0.68
CA GLU A 73 -0.20 -1.01 1.45
C GLU A 73 -0.99 0.03 2.23
N PRO A 74 -2.20 0.40 1.76
CA PRO A 74 -3.01 1.41 2.40
C PRO A 74 -3.47 0.97 3.79
N LYS A 75 -3.46 1.90 4.73
CA LYS A 75 -4.02 1.75 6.07
C LYS A 75 -4.48 3.11 6.60
N PRO A 76 -5.67 3.21 7.22
CA PRO A 76 -6.17 4.52 7.66
C PRO A 76 -5.44 5.06 8.89
N GLN A 77 -4.98 4.19 9.77
CA GLN A 77 -4.35 4.60 11.04
C GLN A 77 -3.48 3.50 11.65
N GLU A 78 -2.43 3.91 12.43
CA GLU A 78 -1.56 2.98 13.16
C GLU A 78 -0.93 3.63 14.40
N PRO A 79 -1.21 3.21 15.62
CA PRO A 79 -2.52 2.67 16.03
C PRO A 79 -3.59 3.74 16.01
N THR A 80 -3.23 5.02 16.24
CA THR A 80 -4.13 6.18 16.31
C THR A 80 -3.74 7.29 15.36
N LYS A 81 -2.52 7.26 14.81
CA LYS A 81 -2.07 8.25 13.82
C LYS A 81 -2.84 8.09 12.52
N HIS A 82 -3.40 9.18 12.03
CA HIS A 82 -3.96 9.26 10.68
C HIS A 82 -2.84 9.09 9.64
N GLN A 83 -2.90 8.02 8.85
CA GLN A 83 -1.89 7.76 7.81
C GLN A 83 -2.19 8.54 6.53
N TYR A 84 -1.13 8.80 5.74
CA TYR A 84 -1.25 9.53 4.46
C TYR A 84 -1.79 8.63 3.34
N ASP A 85 -1.57 7.32 3.44
CA ASP A 85 -2.01 6.27 2.52
C ASP A 85 -3.32 5.61 2.99
N TYR A 86 -4.31 6.41 3.34
CA TYR A 86 -5.54 6.03 4.04
C TYR A 86 -6.29 4.86 3.39
N ASP A 87 -6.51 4.92 2.07
CA ASP A 87 -7.22 3.94 1.26
C ASP A 87 -6.72 3.96 -0.19
N VAL A 88 -7.24 3.09 -1.04
CA VAL A 88 -6.85 2.99 -2.45
C VAL A 88 -7.06 4.31 -3.20
N ALA A 89 -8.20 4.98 -2.97
CA ALA A 89 -8.50 6.24 -3.67
C ALA A 89 -7.54 7.37 -3.27
N THR A 90 -7.20 7.44 -1.98
CA THR A 90 -6.22 8.41 -1.45
C THR A 90 -4.83 8.15 -2.02
N VAL A 91 -4.39 6.87 -2.03
CA VAL A 91 -3.11 6.48 -2.65
C VAL A 91 -3.10 6.87 -4.12
N TYR A 92 -4.15 6.57 -4.88
CA TYR A 92 -4.21 6.95 -6.30
C TYR A 92 -4.11 8.46 -6.50
N GLY A 93 -4.84 9.25 -5.72
CA GLY A 93 -4.77 10.73 -5.78
C GLY A 93 -3.35 11.25 -5.50
N PHE A 94 -2.67 10.64 -4.54
CA PHE A 94 -1.27 10.94 -4.23
C PHE A 94 -0.34 10.55 -5.40
N LEU A 95 -0.46 9.34 -5.94
CA LEU A 95 0.35 8.88 -7.08
C LEU A 95 0.17 9.78 -8.30
N LYS A 96 -1.07 10.18 -8.61
CA LYS A 96 -1.38 11.13 -9.69
C LYS A 96 -0.70 12.48 -9.51
N ARG A 97 -0.65 12.98 -8.28
CA ARG A 97 0.02 14.26 -7.98
C ARG A 97 1.51 14.23 -8.34
N PHE A 98 2.16 13.10 -8.17
CA PHE A 98 3.61 12.96 -8.40
C PHE A 98 3.96 12.22 -9.69
N GLY A 99 2.97 11.83 -10.51
CA GLY A 99 3.20 11.11 -11.78
C GLY A 99 3.73 9.71 -11.58
N LEU A 100 3.31 9.02 -10.54
CA LEU A 100 3.78 7.70 -10.13
C LEU A 100 2.75 6.57 -10.35
N GLU A 101 1.57 6.88 -10.88
CA GLU A 101 0.44 5.95 -11.01
C GLU A 101 0.71 4.76 -11.95
N ASP A 102 1.62 4.92 -12.88
CA ASP A 102 2.02 3.84 -13.80
C ASP A 102 3.14 2.95 -13.22
N GLU A 103 3.84 3.44 -12.18
CA GLU A 103 5.02 2.79 -11.59
C GLU A 103 4.73 2.08 -10.27
N VAL A 104 3.74 2.55 -9.53
CA VAL A 104 3.41 2.07 -8.19
C VAL A 104 1.99 1.50 -8.17
N LYS A 105 1.82 0.37 -7.52
CA LYS A 105 0.54 -0.31 -7.33
C LYS A 105 0.18 -0.36 -5.85
N VAL A 106 -0.95 -0.99 -5.52
CA VAL A 106 -1.36 -1.20 -4.13
C VAL A 106 -1.34 -2.68 -3.76
N ASN A 107 -0.97 -2.95 -2.51
CA ASN A 107 -1.23 -4.21 -1.81
C ASN A 107 -2.44 -3.98 -0.92
N VAL A 108 -3.57 -4.60 -1.22
CA VAL A 108 -4.82 -4.35 -0.49
C VAL A 108 -4.98 -5.39 0.62
N GLU A 109 -4.91 -4.94 1.86
CA GLU A 109 -5.19 -5.78 3.02
C GLU A 109 -6.67 -5.70 3.41
N GLN A 110 -7.30 -6.86 3.62
CA GLN A 110 -8.72 -6.94 3.98
C GLN A 110 -9.04 -6.19 5.27
N GLY A 111 -8.21 -6.38 6.30
CA GLY A 111 -8.39 -5.72 7.58
C GLY A 111 -8.27 -4.20 7.48
N HIS A 112 -7.32 -3.71 6.69
CA HIS A 112 -7.12 -2.27 6.48
C HIS A 112 -8.28 -1.63 5.73
N ALA A 113 -8.84 -2.30 4.72
CA ALA A 113 -10.06 -1.86 4.04
C ALA A 113 -11.21 -1.64 5.03
N ILE A 114 -11.42 -2.60 5.93
CA ILE A 114 -12.44 -2.53 6.97
C ILE A 114 -12.19 -1.36 7.93
N LEU A 115 -10.96 -1.15 8.38
CA LEU A 115 -10.59 -0.02 9.23
C LEU A 115 -10.84 1.33 8.54
N ALA A 116 -10.66 1.39 7.22
CA ALA A 116 -10.95 2.58 6.42
C ALA A 116 -12.47 2.83 6.21
N GLY A 117 -13.32 1.91 6.69
CA GLY A 117 -14.78 2.00 6.54
C GLY A 117 -15.30 1.44 5.21
N HIS A 118 -14.49 0.68 4.50
CA HIS A 118 -14.82 0.04 3.23
C HIS A 118 -15.06 -1.47 3.39
N SER A 119 -15.70 -2.09 2.43
CA SER A 119 -15.63 -3.54 2.28
C SER A 119 -14.37 -3.91 1.49
N PHE A 120 -13.87 -5.14 1.64
CA PHE A 120 -12.69 -5.59 0.93
C PHE A 120 -12.88 -5.56 -0.58
N GLU A 121 -14.05 -6.04 -1.06
CA GLU A 121 -14.37 -6.01 -2.49
C GLU A 121 -14.47 -4.58 -3.06
N HIS A 122 -14.83 -3.58 -2.23
CA HIS A 122 -14.81 -2.18 -2.66
C HIS A 122 -13.40 -1.73 -3.01
N GLU A 123 -12.44 -1.95 -2.12
CA GLU A 123 -11.05 -1.56 -2.33
C GLU A 123 -10.43 -2.29 -3.54
N LEU A 124 -10.75 -3.57 -3.72
CA LEU A 124 -10.29 -4.34 -4.88
C LEU A 124 -10.91 -3.84 -6.19
N ALA A 125 -12.21 -3.53 -6.18
CA ALA A 125 -12.89 -2.96 -7.35
C ALA A 125 -12.31 -1.58 -7.70
N MET A 126 -12.05 -0.76 -6.68
CA MET A 126 -11.45 0.57 -6.84
C MET A 126 -10.03 0.47 -7.40
N ALA A 127 -9.17 -0.38 -6.83
CA ALA A 127 -7.80 -0.58 -7.29
C ALA A 127 -7.74 -1.04 -8.76
N ASN A 128 -8.65 -1.95 -9.14
CA ASN A 128 -8.78 -2.41 -10.51
C ASN A 128 -9.29 -1.30 -11.46
N ALA A 129 -10.32 -0.56 -11.05
CA ALA A 129 -10.88 0.53 -11.86
C ALA A 129 -9.86 1.65 -12.11
N LEU A 130 -8.98 1.90 -11.14
CA LEU A 130 -7.92 2.91 -11.23
C LEU A 130 -6.62 2.37 -11.87
N GLY A 131 -6.55 1.06 -12.18
CA GLY A 131 -5.40 0.43 -12.82
C GLY A 131 -4.17 0.27 -11.92
N ILE A 132 -4.34 0.38 -10.60
CA ILE A 132 -3.23 0.29 -9.63
C ILE A 132 -3.28 -0.97 -8.76
N PHE A 133 -4.10 -1.97 -9.09
CA PHE A 133 -4.11 -3.23 -8.37
C PHE A 133 -2.79 -3.99 -8.52
N GLY A 134 -2.24 -4.52 -7.43
CA GLY A 134 -0.99 -5.24 -7.41
C GLY A 134 -1.04 -6.57 -6.64
N SER A 135 -1.43 -6.55 -5.38
CA SER A 135 -1.43 -7.74 -4.51
C SER A 135 -2.49 -7.62 -3.43
N ILE A 136 -2.68 -8.68 -2.64
CA ILE A 136 -3.59 -8.69 -1.49
C ILE A 136 -2.98 -9.37 -0.28
N ASP A 137 -3.40 -8.92 0.90
CA ASP A 137 -3.22 -9.62 2.17
C ASP A 137 -4.59 -10.04 2.72
N MET A 138 -4.73 -11.36 2.93
CA MET A 138 -5.99 -11.97 3.35
C MET A 138 -6.02 -12.17 4.85
N ASN A 139 -6.71 -11.28 5.53
CA ASN A 139 -6.94 -11.37 6.97
C ASN A 139 -8.36 -10.92 7.32
N ARG A 140 -8.63 -10.75 8.59
CA ARG A 140 -9.81 -10.10 9.12
C ARG A 140 -9.49 -9.30 10.36
N ASN A 141 -10.21 -8.21 10.55
CA ASN A 141 -10.18 -7.43 11.77
C ASN A 141 -11.46 -7.63 12.58
N ASP A 142 -11.42 -7.23 13.82
CA ASP A 142 -12.62 -7.10 14.65
C ASP A 142 -13.35 -5.79 14.30
N TYR A 143 -14.49 -5.92 13.65
CA TYR A 143 -15.33 -4.78 13.27
C TYR A 143 -15.79 -3.94 14.47
N GLN A 144 -15.95 -4.57 15.63
CA GLN A 144 -16.49 -3.91 16.80
C GLN A 144 -15.43 -3.06 17.50
N SER A 145 -14.25 -3.59 17.68
CA SER A 145 -13.16 -2.86 18.32
C SER A 145 -12.46 -1.88 17.38
N GLY A 146 -12.57 -2.09 16.06
CA GLY A 146 -11.83 -1.33 15.06
C GLY A 146 -10.31 -1.54 15.16
N TRP A 147 -9.88 -2.66 15.74
CA TRP A 147 -8.49 -2.99 15.95
C TRP A 147 -7.98 -3.97 14.89
N ASP A 148 -6.78 -3.73 14.42
CA ASP A 148 -6.09 -4.65 13.54
C ASP A 148 -5.67 -5.90 14.31
N THR A 149 -6.33 -7.02 14.02
CA THR A 149 -6.10 -8.28 14.74
C THR A 149 -5.32 -9.30 13.93
N ASP A 150 -5.14 -9.05 12.65
CA ASP A 150 -4.35 -9.88 11.74
C ASP A 150 -4.72 -11.38 11.80
N GLN A 151 -6.01 -11.65 11.92
CA GLN A 151 -6.56 -13.00 12.01
C GLN A 151 -6.89 -13.56 10.63
N PHE A 152 -6.84 -14.89 10.47
CA PHE A 152 -7.26 -15.53 9.23
C PHE A 152 -8.73 -15.20 8.88
N PRO A 153 -9.04 -14.97 7.58
CA PRO A 153 -10.39 -14.70 7.15
C PRO A 153 -11.26 -15.95 7.30
N ASN A 154 -12.48 -15.75 7.79
CA ASN A 154 -13.46 -16.83 7.98
C ASN A 154 -14.82 -16.52 7.34
N ASN A 155 -14.94 -15.39 6.65
CA ASN A 155 -16.14 -14.99 5.93
C ASN A 155 -16.07 -15.47 4.47
N VAL A 156 -16.52 -16.70 4.21
CA VAL A 156 -16.49 -17.31 2.87
C VAL A 156 -17.19 -16.43 1.80
N PRO A 157 -18.38 -15.85 2.04
CA PRO A 157 -18.98 -14.93 1.06
C PRO A 157 -18.11 -13.72 0.74
N GLY A 158 -17.51 -13.09 1.74
CA GLY A 158 -16.62 -11.93 1.53
C GLY A 158 -15.38 -12.31 0.72
N VAL A 159 -14.76 -13.45 1.03
CA VAL A 159 -13.62 -13.98 0.27
C VAL A 159 -14.02 -14.28 -1.17
N ALA A 160 -15.19 -14.89 -1.39
CA ALA A 160 -15.69 -15.18 -2.74
C ALA A 160 -15.91 -13.91 -3.57
N LEU A 161 -16.46 -12.83 -2.97
CA LEU A 161 -16.62 -11.53 -3.63
C LEU A 161 -15.25 -10.90 -3.96
N ALA A 162 -14.28 -11.00 -3.07
CA ALA A 162 -12.93 -10.52 -3.32
C ALA A 162 -12.32 -11.20 -4.56
N TYR A 163 -12.34 -12.53 -4.60
CA TYR A 163 -11.84 -13.28 -5.75
C TYR A 163 -12.65 -13.05 -7.03
N TYR A 164 -13.95 -12.80 -6.92
CA TYR A 164 -14.76 -12.41 -8.08
C TYR A 164 -14.19 -11.13 -8.73
N HIS A 165 -13.89 -10.10 -7.94
CA HIS A 165 -13.32 -8.85 -8.47
C HIS A 165 -11.91 -9.04 -9.02
N ILE A 166 -11.08 -9.86 -8.38
CA ILE A 166 -9.73 -10.20 -8.86
C ILE A 166 -9.81 -10.91 -10.22
N LEU A 167 -10.60 -11.98 -10.32
CA LEU A 167 -10.71 -12.78 -11.54
C LEU A 167 -11.37 -12.01 -12.69
N LYS A 168 -12.38 -11.21 -12.39
CA LYS A 168 -13.04 -10.33 -13.38
C LYS A 168 -12.05 -9.38 -14.06
N ASN A 169 -10.99 -9.01 -13.39
CA ASN A 169 -9.98 -8.07 -13.87
C ASN A 169 -8.66 -8.75 -14.29
N GLY A 170 -8.66 -10.04 -14.53
CA GLY A 170 -7.53 -10.76 -15.10
C GLY A 170 -6.66 -11.54 -14.11
N GLY A 171 -7.07 -11.62 -12.85
CA GLY A 171 -6.34 -12.36 -11.81
C GLY A 171 -5.32 -11.50 -11.06
N LEU A 172 -4.44 -12.15 -10.30
CA LEU A 172 -3.42 -11.49 -9.48
C LEU A 172 -2.21 -10.98 -10.27
N GLY A 173 -2.02 -11.46 -11.50
CA GLY A 173 -0.82 -11.12 -12.27
C GLY A 173 0.45 -11.62 -11.58
N SER A 174 1.39 -10.70 -11.30
CA SER A 174 2.59 -10.96 -10.48
C SER A 174 2.33 -10.78 -8.98
N GLY A 175 1.12 -10.41 -8.59
CA GLY A 175 0.72 -10.29 -7.19
C GLY A 175 0.55 -11.65 -6.51
N GLY A 176 0.41 -11.61 -5.21
CA GLY A 176 0.18 -12.78 -4.37
C GLY A 176 -1.04 -12.63 -3.48
N THR A 177 -1.31 -13.70 -2.75
CA THR A 177 -2.21 -13.72 -1.60
C THR A 177 -1.39 -14.14 -0.39
N ASN A 178 -1.22 -13.26 0.56
CA ASN A 178 -0.51 -13.52 1.81
C ASN A 178 -1.49 -13.73 2.96
#